data_58eb959167c52ffde6c6cc244a817bc1
#
_entry.id   58eb959167c52ffde6c6cc244a817bc1
#
_cell.length_a   1.000
_cell.length_b   1.000
_cell.length_c   1.000
_cell.angle_alpha   90.00
_cell.angle_beta   90.00
_cell.angle_gamma   90.00
#
_symmetry.space_group_name_H-M   'P 1'
#
loop_
_entity.id
_entity.type
_entity.pdbx_description
1 polymer ?
#
loop_
_entity_poly.entity_id
_entity_poly.type
_entity_poly.pdbx_seq_one_letter_code
_entity_poly.pdbx_strand_id
1 'polypeptide(L)'
;MKPGLALAALGIVFGDIGTSVLYSLQTVFSMENHAVRPTHGDVMGIISMIFWSILLVVCVKYVIFVMRADNDGEGGILALMALVRRLMASHKGTGMTALLLGIVGAGLFYGDSFITPAISVMSAVEGLTVANPDAEKIVLPASVVILTLLFIVQRRGTEVIGKAFGPVMATWFLTLAALGIPWIIHHPVIITALSPHWAILFSIERPAMAFIAMGAVVLTITGAEALYADMGHVGAPSIRLAWFGLVLPCLLINYLGQGAMILSHPDWIDNPFFRMAPDWATIPLVTIATMATVIASQAVISGAFSMSSEAARLGLLPRLGVRHTSKSEGCLLYTSPSPRDATLSRMPSSA
;
A
#
# COMPACT_ATOMS: atom_id res chain seq x y z
N MET A 1 7.26 -12.43 22.07
CA MET A 1 6.84 -12.11 20.69
C MET A 1 7.12 -13.32 19.81
N LYS A 2 6.16 -13.76 19.01
CA LYS A 2 6.36 -14.92 18.11
C LYS A 2 6.86 -14.38 16.76
N PRO A 3 8.11 -14.70 16.33
CA PRO A 3 8.67 -14.21 15.07
C PRO A 3 7.82 -14.59 13.84
N GLY A 4 7.08 -15.70 13.93
CA GLY A 4 6.15 -16.11 12.88
C GLY A 4 5.00 -15.12 12.63
N LEU A 5 4.54 -14.37 13.66
CA LEU A 5 3.51 -13.33 13.47
C LEU A 5 4.06 -12.08 12.78
N ALA A 6 5.32 -11.72 13.04
CA ALA A 6 5.97 -10.63 12.33
C ALA A 6 6.18 -10.97 10.83
N LEU A 7 6.51 -12.24 10.55
CA LEU A 7 6.63 -12.71 9.17
C LEU A 7 5.27 -12.75 8.45
N ALA A 8 4.21 -13.16 9.14
CA ALA A 8 2.84 -13.09 8.60
C ALA A 8 2.41 -11.63 8.32
N ALA A 9 2.77 -10.69 9.21
CA ALA A 9 2.51 -9.27 9.02
C ALA A 9 3.11 -8.74 7.71
N LEU A 10 4.29 -9.23 7.30
CA LEU A 10 4.91 -8.77 6.05
C LEU A 10 4.03 -9.02 4.83
N GLY A 11 3.37 -10.18 4.78
CA GLY A 11 2.52 -10.52 3.65
C GLY A 11 1.14 -9.85 3.67
N ILE A 12 0.55 -9.70 4.86
CA ILE A 12 -0.83 -9.20 5.00
C ILE A 12 -0.86 -7.68 5.05
N VAL A 13 0.04 -7.06 5.82
CA VAL A 13 -0.02 -5.63 6.16
C VAL A 13 0.86 -4.77 5.24
N PHE A 14 2.04 -5.26 4.86
CA PHE A 14 3.05 -4.44 4.19
C PHE A 14 3.17 -4.70 2.69
N GLY A 15 2.25 -5.47 2.10
CA GLY A 15 2.25 -5.76 0.67
C GLY A 15 2.20 -4.49 -0.16
N ASP A 16 1.19 -3.67 0.07
CA ASP A 16 0.89 -2.50 -0.74
C ASP A 16 1.96 -1.41 -0.60
N ILE A 17 2.30 -1.00 0.62
CA ILE A 17 3.36 -0.01 0.83
C ILE A 17 4.73 -0.48 0.29
N GLY A 18 4.96 -1.81 0.26
CA GLY A 18 6.17 -2.40 -0.30
C GLY A 18 6.23 -2.38 -1.82
N THR A 19 5.10 -2.32 -2.51
CA THR A 19 5.04 -2.31 -3.98
C THR A 19 4.94 -0.91 -4.57
N SER A 20 4.65 0.11 -3.77
CA SER A 20 4.61 1.50 -4.18
C SER A 20 5.93 2.02 -4.76
N VAL A 21 7.06 1.42 -4.39
CA VAL A 21 8.41 1.75 -4.93
C VAL A 21 8.53 1.51 -6.44
N LEU A 22 7.67 0.66 -7.01
CA LEU A 22 7.69 0.33 -8.45
C LEU A 22 7.28 1.51 -9.32
N TYR A 23 6.34 2.33 -8.85
CA TYR A 23 5.69 3.34 -9.69
C TYR A 23 5.75 4.76 -9.14
N SER A 24 5.91 4.94 -7.83
CA SER A 24 5.77 6.28 -7.23
C SER A 24 6.78 7.29 -7.76
N LEU A 25 8.07 6.93 -7.86
CA LEU A 25 9.09 7.85 -8.36
C LEU A 25 8.96 8.07 -9.87
N GLN A 26 8.66 7.01 -10.63
CA GLN A 26 8.32 7.10 -12.06
C GLN A 26 7.18 8.09 -12.27
N THR A 27 6.10 7.98 -11.48
CA THR A 27 4.95 8.89 -11.55
C THR A 27 5.36 10.33 -11.31
N VAL A 28 6.19 10.63 -10.29
CA VAL A 28 6.66 12.00 -10.01
C VAL A 28 7.32 12.62 -11.23
N PHE A 29 8.19 11.89 -11.91
CA PHE A 29 8.93 12.41 -13.06
C PHE A 29 8.18 12.37 -14.39
N SER A 30 7.12 11.55 -14.50
CA SER A 30 6.29 11.45 -15.72
C SER A 30 5.08 12.40 -15.74
N MET A 31 4.69 12.95 -14.59
CA MET A 31 3.52 13.85 -14.50
C MET A 31 3.72 15.12 -15.34
N GLU A 32 2.61 15.62 -15.93
CA GLU A 32 2.54 16.88 -16.69
C GLU A 32 3.67 17.05 -17.71
N ASN A 33 3.90 16.04 -18.54
CA ASN A 33 4.95 16.07 -19.58
C ASN A 33 6.36 16.33 -19.02
N HIS A 34 6.72 15.65 -17.95
CA HIS A 34 8.01 15.80 -17.26
C HIS A 34 8.25 17.22 -16.71
N ALA A 35 7.21 17.81 -16.11
CA ALA A 35 7.30 19.13 -15.48
C ALA A 35 8.37 19.17 -14.37
N VAL A 36 8.51 18.07 -13.63
CA VAL A 36 9.60 17.86 -12.68
C VAL A 36 10.80 17.31 -13.44
N ARG A 37 11.89 18.07 -13.45
CA ARG A 37 13.11 17.67 -14.16
C ARG A 37 14.05 16.89 -13.22
N PRO A 38 14.84 15.95 -13.74
CA PRO A 38 15.82 15.21 -12.93
C PRO A 38 17.07 16.05 -12.62
N THR A 39 16.88 17.29 -12.13
CA THR A 39 17.97 18.15 -11.66
C THR A 39 18.37 17.77 -10.24
N HIS A 40 19.59 18.10 -9.83
CA HIS A 40 20.06 17.80 -8.47
C HIS A 40 19.10 18.31 -7.39
N GLY A 41 18.65 19.57 -7.48
CA GLY A 41 17.74 20.16 -6.50
C GLY A 41 16.37 19.49 -6.45
N ASP A 42 15.80 19.19 -7.61
CA ASP A 42 14.46 18.55 -7.70
C ASP A 42 14.50 17.12 -7.17
N VAL A 43 15.51 16.33 -7.56
CA VAL A 43 15.66 14.95 -7.04
C VAL A 43 15.85 14.95 -5.52
N MET A 44 16.72 15.81 -5.00
CA MET A 44 16.94 15.93 -3.55
C MET A 44 15.66 16.35 -2.83
N GLY A 45 14.92 17.32 -3.38
CA GLY A 45 13.65 17.78 -2.85
C GLY A 45 12.59 16.68 -2.78
N ILE A 46 12.44 15.93 -3.88
CA ILE A 46 11.47 14.83 -3.98
C ILE A 46 11.81 13.70 -3.01
N ILE A 47 13.06 13.24 -2.98
CA ILE A 47 13.50 12.19 -2.04
C ILE A 47 13.31 12.63 -0.59
N SER A 48 13.58 13.90 -0.28
CA SER A 48 13.30 14.48 1.02
C SER A 48 11.81 14.48 1.34
N MET A 49 10.94 14.86 0.39
CA MET A 49 9.48 14.81 0.58
C MET A 49 8.99 13.38 0.84
N ILE A 50 9.49 12.38 0.09
CA ILE A 50 9.17 10.97 0.29
C ILE A 50 9.58 10.52 1.70
N PHE A 51 10.83 10.78 2.09
CA PHE A 51 11.35 10.42 3.40
C PHE A 51 10.49 10.99 4.54
N TRP A 52 10.20 12.30 4.49
CA TRP A 52 9.42 12.96 5.53
C TRP A 52 7.94 12.57 5.50
N SER A 53 7.37 12.27 4.34
CA SER A 53 6.01 11.72 4.24
C SER A 53 5.91 10.35 4.91
N ILE A 54 6.84 9.43 4.64
CA ILE A 54 6.89 8.13 5.31
C ILE A 54 7.09 8.31 6.81
N LEU A 55 8.02 9.16 7.23
CA LEU A 55 8.30 9.37 8.64
C LEU A 55 7.09 9.97 9.38
N LEU A 56 6.50 11.04 8.87
CA LEU A 56 5.40 11.74 9.55
C LEU A 56 4.08 10.99 9.46
N VAL A 57 3.73 10.47 8.28
CA VAL A 57 2.44 9.83 8.09
C VAL A 57 2.48 8.38 8.58
N VAL A 58 3.44 7.58 8.14
CA VAL A 58 3.44 6.16 8.50
C VAL A 58 3.98 5.95 9.92
N CYS A 59 5.19 6.47 10.24
CA CYS A 59 5.77 6.22 11.55
C CYS A 59 5.05 6.98 12.65
N VAL A 60 4.87 8.31 12.51
CA VAL A 60 4.31 9.12 13.59
C VAL A 60 2.79 8.96 13.65
N LYS A 61 2.07 9.28 12.55
CA LYS A 61 0.60 9.26 12.58
C LYS A 61 0.07 7.83 12.79
N TYR A 62 0.45 6.85 11.95
CA TYR A 62 -0.14 5.51 12.04
C TYR A 62 0.50 4.68 13.15
N VAL A 63 1.81 4.44 13.14
CA VAL A 63 2.47 3.48 14.05
C VAL A 63 2.51 3.96 15.50
N ILE A 64 2.72 5.28 15.74
CA ILE A 64 2.82 5.81 17.09
C ILE A 64 1.44 6.21 17.65
N PHE A 65 0.62 6.94 16.87
CA PHE A 65 -0.65 7.48 17.36
C PHE A 65 -1.86 6.60 17.04
N VAL A 66 -2.17 6.35 15.76
CA VAL A 66 -3.43 5.72 15.36
C VAL A 66 -3.54 4.28 15.87
N MET A 67 -2.44 3.50 15.84
CA MET A 67 -2.43 2.13 16.38
C MET A 67 -2.58 2.03 17.91
N ARG A 68 -2.77 3.15 18.63
CA ARG A 68 -3.16 3.15 20.05
C ARG A 68 -4.68 3.26 20.24
N ALA A 69 -5.40 3.68 19.20
CA ALA A 69 -6.84 3.86 19.22
C ALA A 69 -7.52 2.59 18.72
N ASP A 70 -7.46 1.52 19.51
CA ASP A 70 -8.15 0.28 19.21
C ASP A 70 -9.58 0.27 19.75
N ASN A 71 -10.48 -0.42 19.07
CA ASN A 71 -11.83 -0.66 19.51
C ASN A 71 -11.99 -2.16 19.76
N ASP A 72 -11.78 -2.58 21.02
CA ASP A 72 -11.80 -3.98 21.46
C ASP A 72 -10.83 -4.89 20.66
N GLY A 73 -9.66 -4.34 20.30
CA GLY A 73 -8.63 -5.01 19.50
C GLY A 73 -8.81 -4.88 17.99
N GLU A 74 -9.93 -4.37 17.50
CA GLU A 74 -10.17 -4.09 16.08
C GLU A 74 -9.68 -2.69 15.70
N GLY A 75 -9.14 -2.54 14.47
CA GLY A 75 -8.69 -1.29 13.88
C GLY A 75 -9.47 -0.97 12.59
N GLY A 76 -9.01 0.06 11.90
CA GLY A 76 -9.61 0.51 10.65
C GLY A 76 -10.48 1.77 10.79
N ILE A 77 -10.80 2.39 9.64
CA ILE A 77 -11.50 3.69 9.63
C ILE A 77 -12.89 3.63 10.25
N LEU A 78 -13.61 2.53 10.05
CA LEU A 78 -14.95 2.34 10.59
C LEU A 78 -14.92 2.06 12.10
N ALA A 79 -13.91 1.30 12.57
CA ALA A 79 -13.68 1.08 14.00
C ALA A 79 -13.35 2.40 14.71
N LEU A 80 -12.48 3.24 14.11
CA LEU A 80 -12.16 4.57 14.62
C LEU A 80 -13.39 5.47 14.66
N MET A 81 -14.22 5.47 13.61
CA MET A 81 -15.49 6.19 13.57
C MET A 81 -16.43 5.75 14.70
N ALA A 82 -16.57 4.43 14.91
CA ALA A 82 -17.41 3.86 15.95
C ALA A 82 -16.90 4.28 17.35
N LEU A 83 -15.58 4.24 17.57
CA LEU A 83 -14.93 4.65 18.81
C LEU A 83 -15.19 6.14 19.09
N VAL A 84 -14.99 7.03 18.11
CA VAL A 84 -15.25 8.48 18.27
C VAL A 84 -16.71 8.73 18.57
N ARG A 85 -17.64 8.07 17.89
CA ARG A 85 -19.09 8.20 18.18
C ARG A 85 -19.44 7.74 19.60
N ARG A 86 -18.84 6.65 20.07
CA ARG A 86 -19.03 6.14 21.44
C ARG A 86 -18.50 7.10 22.49
N LEU A 87 -17.30 7.62 22.32
CA LEU A 87 -16.67 8.56 23.26
C LEU A 87 -17.33 9.94 23.27
N MET A 88 -17.85 10.39 22.12
CA MET A 88 -18.47 11.70 21.95
C MET A 88 -20.00 11.65 21.92
N ALA A 89 -20.63 10.62 22.49
CA ALA A 89 -22.07 10.43 22.47
C ALA A 89 -22.88 11.60 23.08
N SER A 90 -22.26 12.37 24.01
CA SER A 90 -22.85 13.58 24.61
C SER A 90 -22.86 14.79 23.65
N HIS A 91 -22.05 14.79 22.58
CA HIS A 91 -21.92 15.91 21.63
C HIS A 91 -22.51 15.51 20.27
N LYS A 92 -23.81 15.76 20.05
CA LYS A 92 -24.54 15.37 18.82
C LYS A 92 -23.87 15.82 17.51
N GLY A 93 -23.29 17.01 17.46
CA GLY A 93 -22.58 17.53 16.27
C GLY A 93 -21.34 16.72 15.91
N THR A 94 -20.53 16.39 16.89
CA THR A 94 -19.26 15.62 16.70
C THR A 94 -19.54 14.20 16.20
N GLY A 95 -20.59 13.55 16.70
CA GLY A 95 -20.96 12.21 16.26
C GLY A 95 -21.40 12.17 14.79
N MET A 96 -22.08 13.20 14.29
CA MET A 96 -22.48 13.31 12.87
C MET A 96 -21.24 13.59 12.00
N THR A 97 -20.35 14.48 12.41
CA THR A 97 -19.10 14.75 11.67
C THR A 97 -18.23 13.50 11.56
N ALA A 98 -18.08 12.74 12.66
CA ALA A 98 -17.33 11.48 12.65
C ALA A 98 -17.96 10.45 11.68
N LEU A 99 -19.29 10.37 11.63
CA LEU A 99 -20.00 9.50 10.70
C LEU A 99 -19.71 9.89 9.23
N LEU A 100 -19.85 11.17 8.91
CA LEU A 100 -19.60 11.67 7.55
C LEU A 100 -18.16 11.45 7.12
N LEU A 101 -17.19 11.76 7.99
CA LEU A 101 -15.77 11.52 7.71
C LEU A 101 -15.45 10.03 7.57
N GLY A 102 -16.08 9.17 8.38
CA GLY A 102 -15.93 7.72 8.26
C GLY A 102 -16.47 7.18 6.93
N ILE A 103 -17.63 7.67 6.49
CA ILE A 103 -18.23 7.28 5.19
C ILE A 103 -17.34 7.75 4.03
N VAL A 104 -16.89 9.01 4.05
CA VAL A 104 -15.97 9.54 3.02
C VAL A 104 -14.69 8.75 2.98
N GLY A 105 -14.07 8.48 4.13
CA GLY A 105 -12.85 7.69 4.20
C GLY A 105 -13.03 6.25 3.73
N ALA A 106 -14.16 5.61 4.06
CA ALA A 106 -14.47 4.28 3.53
C ALA A 106 -14.65 4.32 2.00
N GLY A 107 -15.29 5.34 1.46
CA GLY A 107 -15.42 5.54 0.00
C GLY A 107 -14.08 5.72 -0.70
N LEU A 108 -13.16 6.49 -0.10
CA LEU A 108 -11.81 6.67 -0.62
C LEU A 108 -11.01 5.35 -0.58
N PHE A 109 -11.12 4.58 0.50
CA PHE A 109 -10.49 3.27 0.60
C PHE A 109 -11.01 2.28 -0.46
N TYR A 110 -12.33 2.27 -0.74
CA TYR A 110 -12.85 1.47 -1.84
C TYR A 110 -12.30 1.90 -3.19
N GLY A 111 -12.19 3.21 -3.44
CA GLY A 111 -11.56 3.74 -4.66
C GLY A 111 -10.13 3.25 -4.81
N ASP A 112 -9.33 3.36 -3.76
CA ASP A 112 -7.96 2.86 -3.72
C ASP A 112 -7.89 1.35 -3.98
N SER A 113 -8.77 0.58 -3.37
CA SER A 113 -8.81 -0.89 -3.51
C SER A 113 -9.05 -1.38 -4.95
N PHE A 114 -9.55 -0.55 -5.85
CA PHE A 114 -9.66 -0.85 -7.28
C PHE A 114 -8.42 -0.39 -8.06
N ILE A 115 -7.87 0.77 -7.71
CA ILE A 115 -6.81 1.43 -8.48
C ILE A 115 -5.45 0.79 -8.17
N THR A 116 -5.12 0.62 -6.90
CA THR A 116 -3.79 0.18 -6.46
C THR A 116 -3.39 -1.21 -6.95
N PRO A 117 -4.26 -2.26 -6.93
CA PRO A 117 -3.91 -3.55 -7.52
C PRO A 117 -3.61 -3.46 -9.02
N ALA A 118 -4.36 -2.64 -9.75
CA ALA A 118 -4.17 -2.48 -11.19
C ALA A 118 -2.83 -1.81 -11.51
N ILE A 119 -2.51 -0.69 -10.84
CA ILE A 119 -1.26 0.05 -11.04
C ILE A 119 -0.07 -0.82 -10.64
N SER A 120 -0.12 -1.46 -9.47
CA SER A 120 0.99 -2.24 -8.94
C SER A 120 1.35 -3.43 -9.85
N VAL A 121 0.35 -4.19 -10.30
CA VAL A 121 0.58 -5.34 -11.21
C VAL A 121 1.09 -4.84 -12.57
N MET A 122 0.50 -3.76 -13.10
CA MET A 122 0.93 -3.20 -14.39
C MET A 122 2.39 -2.73 -14.30
N SER A 123 2.76 -1.99 -13.26
CA SER A 123 4.14 -1.52 -13.06
C SER A 123 5.15 -2.65 -12.87
N ALA A 124 4.75 -3.76 -12.20
CA ALA A 124 5.62 -4.92 -12.09
C ALA A 124 5.88 -5.58 -13.45
N VAL A 125 4.85 -5.72 -14.27
CA VAL A 125 4.96 -6.30 -15.63
C VAL A 125 5.68 -5.34 -16.59
N GLU A 126 5.51 -4.03 -16.43
CA GLU A 126 6.20 -3.01 -17.20
C GLU A 126 7.73 -3.11 -17.09
N GLY A 127 8.25 -3.66 -16.01
CA GLY A 127 9.67 -3.99 -15.89
C GLY A 127 10.23 -4.86 -17.02
N LEU A 128 9.39 -5.61 -17.74
CA LEU A 128 9.80 -6.36 -18.94
C LEU A 128 10.26 -5.46 -20.08
N THR A 129 9.75 -4.23 -20.16
CA THR A 129 10.13 -3.26 -21.21
C THR A 129 11.58 -2.81 -21.09
N VAL A 130 12.14 -2.87 -19.88
CA VAL A 130 13.56 -2.59 -19.64
C VAL A 130 14.46 -3.66 -20.27
N ALA A 131 14.01 -4.93 -20.25
CA ALA A 131 14.73 -6.03 -20.90
C ALA A 131 14.46 -6.09 -22.40
N ASN A 132 13.24 -5.81 -22.84
CA ASN A 132 12.82 -5.84 -24.25
C ASN A 132 11.73 -4.78 -24.49
N PRO A 133 12.03 -3.68 -25.23
CA PRO A 133 11.05 -2.65 -25.54
C PRO A 133 9.77 -3.13 -26.23
N ASP A 134 9.85 -4.20 -27.04
CA ASP A 134 8.66 -4.80 -27.68
C ASP A 134 7.66 -5.41 -26.69
N ALA A 135 8.07 -5.63 -25.43
CA ALA A 135 7.21 -6.14 -24.38
C ALA A 135 6.10 -5.16 -23.97
N GLU A 136 6.18 -3.88 -24.34
CA GLU A 136 5.16 -2.87 -24.05
C GLU A 136 3.75 -3.32 -24.47
N LYS A 137 3.64 -3.98 -25.64
CA LYS A 137 2.38 -4.50 -26.17
C LYS A 137 1.76 -5.60 -25.30
N ILE A 138 2.57 -6.26 -24.47
CA ILE A 138 2.16 -7.40 -23.64
C ILE A 138 1.81 -6.93 -22.21
N VAL A 139 2.28 -5.77 -21.76
CA VAL A 139 2.09 -5.28 -20.40
C VAL A 139 0.62 -5.28 -19.99
N LEU A 140 -0.24 -4.62 -20.75
CA LEU A 140 -1.66 -4.51 -20.43
C LEU A 140 -2.37 -5.89 -20.47
N PRO A 141 -2.25 -6.71 -21.55
CA PRO A 141 -2.87 -8.04 -21.58
C PRO A 141 -2.39 -8.95 -20.45
N ALA A 142 -1.09 -8.97 -20.15
CA ALA A 142 -0.54 -9.79 -19.08
C ALA A 142 -1.07 -9.36 -17.71
N SER A 143 -1.13 -8.07 -17.44
CA SER A 143 -1.67 -7.52 -16.19
C SER A 143 -3.14 -7.90 -16.00
N VAL A 144 -3.96 -7.81 -17.05
CA VAL A 144 -5.37 -8.24 -17.02
C VAL A 144 -5.49 -9.74 -16.73
N VAL A 145 -4.63 -10.57 -17.34
CA VAL A 145 -4.61 -12.02 -17.10
C VAL A 145 -4.23 -12.31 -15.64
N ILE A 146 -3.18 -11.67 -15.13
CA ILE A 146 -2.71 -11.87 -13.74
C ILE A 146 -3.83 -11.50 -12.74
N LEU A 147 -4.45 -10.33 -12.90
CA LEU A 147 -5.55 -9.90 -12.02
C LEU A 147 -6.77 -10.82 -12.14
N THR A 148 -7.12 -11.25 -13.36
CA THR A 148 -8.22 -12.20 -13.57
C THR A 148 -7.95 -13.54 -12.87
N LEU A 149 -6.74 -14.06 -12.99
CA LEU A 149 -6.32 -15.29 -12.31
C LEU A 149 -6.35 -15.11 -10.78
N LEU A 150 -5.91 -13.95 -10.26
CA LEU A 150 -5.99 -13.63 -8.85
C LEU A 150 -7.42 -13.73 -8.34
N PHE A 151 -8.39 -13.11 -9.01
CA PHE A 151 -9.80 -13.17 -8.63
C PHE A 151 -10.39 -14.58 -8.72
N ILE A 152 -9.98 -15.39 -9.71
CA ILE A 152 -10.40 -16.78 -9.83
C ILE A 152 -9.88 -17.63 -8.67
N VAL A 153 -8.60 -17.48 -8.34
CA VAL A 153 -7.95 -18.25 -7.26
C VAL A 153 -8.52 -17.86 -5.90
N GLN A 154 -8.83 -16.59 -5.69
CA GLN A 154 -9.43 -16.09 -4.45
C GLN A 154 -10.75 -16.81 -4.07
N ARG A 155 -11.54 -17.25 -5.06
CA ARG A 155 -12.76 -18.03 -4.81
C ARG A 155 -12.53 -19.38 -4.12
N ARG A 156 -11.32 -19.96 -4.25
CA ARG A 156 -10.97 -21.27 -3.68
C ARG A 156 -10.36 -21.19 -2.27
N GLY A 157 -10.15 -19.98 -1.75
CA GLY A 157 -9.50 -19.72 -0.48
C GLY A 157 -7.99 -19.56 -0.61
N THR A 158 -7.43 -18.74 0.27
CA THR A 158 -6.00 -18.32 0.23
C THR A 158 -5.15 -19.00 1.30
N GLU A 159 -5.71 -19.94 2.08
CA GLU A 159 -5.05 -20.54 3.24
C GLU A 159 -3.71 -21.22 2.92
N VAL A 160 -3.62 -21.90 1.76
CA VAL A 160 -2.40 -22.60 1.35
C VAL A 160 -1.35 -21.61 0.83
N ILE A 161 -1.79 -20.59 0.12
CA ILE A 161 -0.93 -19.58 -0.52
C ILE A 161 -0.46 -18.55 0.53
N GLY A 162 -1.29 -18.24 1.52
CA GLY A 162 -0.99 -17.27 2.58
C GLY A 162 0.28 -17.59 3.39
N LYS A 163 0.61 -18.88 3.56
CA LYS A 163 1.86 -19.27 4.22
C LYS A 163 3.13 -18.85 3.48
N ALA A 164 3.05 -18.68 2.16
CA ALA A 164 4.17 -18.24 1.34
C ALA A 164 4.31 -16.70 1.31
N PHE A 165 3.26 -15.95 1.68
CA PHE A 165 3.26 -14.49 1.58
C PHE A 165 4.38 -13.84 2.40
N GLY A 166 4.54 -14.25 3.65
CA GLY A 166 5.58 -13.71 4.53
C GLY A 166 6.99 -13.88 3.96
N PRO A 167 7.43 -15.11 3.64
CA PRO A 167 8.75 -15.36 3.05
C PRO A 167 8.98 -14.62 1.72
N VAL A 168 7.98 -14.58 0.82
CA VAL A 168 8.08 -13.86 -0.46
C VAL A 168 8.27 -12.37 -0.21
N MET A 169 7.46 -11.77 0.66
CA MET A 169 7.58 -10.36 0.99
C MET A 169 8.87 -10.03 1.74
N ALA A 170 9.36 -10.92 2.62
CA ALA A 170 10.66 -10.73 3.25
C ALA A 170 11.79 -10.70 2.20
N THR A 171 11.76 -11.64 1.24
CA THR A 171 12.72 -11.65 0.12
C THR A 171 12.58 -10.39 -0.73
N TRP A 172 11.36 -9.93 -0.98
CA TRP A 172 11.09 -8.69 -1.70
C TRP A 172 11.74 -7.48 -1.01
N PHE A 173 11.49 -7.26 0.29
CA PHE A 173 12.10 -6.14 1.03
C PHE A 173 13.63 -6.21 1.03
N LEU A 174 14.21 -7.39 1.19
CA LEU A 174 15.67 -7.57 1.11
C LEU A 174 16.19 -7.24 -0.29
N THR A 175 15.46 -7.60 -1.34
CA THR A 175 15.79 -7.23 -2.73
C THR A 175 15.76 -5.72 -2.93
N LEU A 176 14.76 -5.00 -2.36
CA LEU A 176 14.71 -3.54 -2.39
C LEU A 176 15.97 -2.90 -1.81
N ALA A 177 16.43 -3.39 -0.65
CA ALA A 177 17.65 -2.89 -0.03
C ALA A 177 18.90 -3.26 -0.85
N ALA A 178 18.98 -4.49 -1.35
CA ALA A 178 20.10 -4.95 -2.17
C ALA A 178 20.28 -4.13 -3.45
N LEU A 179 19.18 -3.69 -4.08
CA LEU A 179 19.22 -2.82 -5.25
C LEU A 179 19.64 -1.38 -4.90
N GLY A 180 19.18 -0.86 -3.76
CA GLY A 180 19.44 0.54 -3.38
C GLY A 180 20.86 0.79 -2.88
N ILE A 181 21.45 -0.16 -2.12
CA ILE A 181 22.76 0.03 -1.48
C ILE A 181 23.89 0.39 -2.47
N PRO A 182 24.09 -0.31 -3.60
CA PRO A 182 25.18 0.02 -4.53
C PRO A 182 25.08 1.46 -5.06
N TRP A 183 23.89 1.93 -5.40
CA TRP A 183 23.70 3.29 -5.92
C TRP A 183 23.97 4.36 -4.87
N ILE A 184 23.60 4.12 -3.59
CA ILE A 184 23.91 5.02 -2.48
C ILE A 184 25.43 5.10 -2.27
N ILE A 185 26.15 3.97 -2.39
CA ILE A 185 27.62 3.94 -2.26
C ILE A 185 28.28 4.74 -3.40
N HIS A 186 27.75 4.63 -4.62
CA HIS A 186 28.27 5.39 -5.78
C HIS A 186 27.99 6.90 -5.68
N HIS A 187 26.83 7.29 -5.12
CA HIS A 187 26.44 8.69 -4.95
C HIS A 187 26.00 8.99 -3.50
N PRO A 188 26.93 9.02 -2.53
CA PRO A 188 26.62 9.17 -1.11
C PRO A 188 25.97 10.53 -0.74
N VAL A 189 26.09 11.53 -1.64
CA VAL A 189 25.45 12.85 -1.47
C VAL A 189 23.93 12.71 -1.28
N ILE A 190 23.29 11.68 -1.83
CA ILE A 190 21.84 11.43 -1.70
C ILE A 190 21.40 11.31 -0.24
N ILE A 191 22.29 10.89 0.67
CA ILE A 191 21.99 10.78 2.11
C ILE A 191 21.63 12.17 2.70
N THR A 192 22.14 13.24 2.13
CA THR A 192 21.79 14.60 2.58
C THR A 192 20.33 14.96 2.31
N ALA A 193 19.63 14.23 1.42
CA ALA A 193 18.18 14.36 1.20
C ALA A 193 17.34 13.96 2.41
N LEU A 194 17.90 13.30 3.41
CA LEU A 194 17.23 13.05 4.70
C LEU A 194 16.98 14.36 5.47
N SER A 195 17.69 15.45 5.15
CA SER A 195 17.42 16.75 5.73
C SER A 195 16.11 17.35 5.18
N PRO A 196 15.20 17.86 6.05
CA PRO A 196 13.96 18.50 5.61
C PRO A 196 14.20 19.78 4.80
N HIS A 197 15.42 20.33 4.87
CA HIS A 197 15.82 21.52 4.12
C HIS A 197 15.52 21.38 2.63
N TRP A 198 15.82 20.22 2.02
CA TRP A 198 15.60 19.99 0.59
C TRP A 198 14.12 20.01 0.20
N ALA A 199 13.26 19.39 1.01
CA ALA A 199 11.81 19.42 0.77
C ALA A 199 11.25 20.84 0.90
N ILE A 200 11.72 21.59 1.89
CA ILE A 200 11.29 22.97 2.14
C ILE A 200 11.79 23.89 1.00
N LEU A 201 13.06 23.77 0.63
CA LEU A 201 13.64 24.57 -0.45
C LEU A 201 12.91 24.36 -1.77
N PHE A 202 12.70 23.09 -2.16
CA PHE A 202 11.93 22.72 -3.35
C PHE A 202 10.52 23.29 -3.34
N SER A 203 9.84 23.24 -2.18
CA SER A 203 8.48 23.76 -2.02
C SER A 203 8.40 25.29 -2.12
N ILE A 204 9.44 26.01 -1.67
CA ILE A 204 9.49 27.47 -1.73
C ILE A 204 9.89 27.96 -3.13
N GLU A 205 10.90 27.32 -3.74
CA GLU A 205 11.40 27.74 -5.04
C GLU A 205 10.45 27.40 -6.19
N ARG A 206 9.73 26.26 -6.07
CA ARG A 206 8.84 25.74 -7.10
C ARG A 206 7.49 25.26 -6.54
N PRO A 207 6.65 26.14 -5.97
CA PRO A 207 5.46 25.75 -5.25
C PRO A 207 4.44 24.96 -6.09
N ALA A 208 4.24 25.31 -7.36
CA ALA A 208 3.35 24.57 -8.24
C ALA A 208 3.86 23.15 -8.52
N MET A 209 5.17 22.98 -8.78
CA MET A 209 5.78 21.66 -9.00
C MET A 209 5.78 20.82 -7.71
N ALA A 210 6.04 21.43 -6.57
CA ALA A 210 5.98 20.76 -5.28
C ALA A 210 4.56 20.25 -4.96
N PHE A 211 3.53 21.02 -5.30
CA PHE A 211 2.13 20.59 -5.15
C PHE A 211 1.79 19.40 -6.05
N ILE A 212 2.22 19.42 -7.31
CA ILE A 212 2.04 18.31 -8.26
C ILE A 212 2.82 17.07 -7.76
N ALA A 213 4.10 17.25 -7.43
CA ALA A 213 4.95 16.18 -6.92
C ALA A 213 4.39 15.57 -5.62
N MET A 214 3.79 16.38 -4.74
CA MET A 214 3.13 15.90 -3.51
C MET A 214 2.01 14.90 -3.83
N GLY A 215 1.24 15.10 -4.89
CA GLY A 215 0.22 14.14 -5.34
C GLY A 215 0.82 12.76 -5.66
N ALA A 216 1.98 12.71 -6.33
CA ALA A 216 2.68 11.45 -6.59
C ALA A 216 3.42 10.92 -5.35
N VAL A 217 3.96 11.80 -4.49
CA VAL A 217 4.61 11.40 -3.23
C VAL A 217 3.60 10.69 -2.30
N VAL A 218 2.32 11.07 -2.33
CA VAL A 218 1.27 10.37 -1.56
C VAL A 218 1.21 8.88 -1.92
N LEU A 219 1.53 8.49 -3.15
CA LEU A 219 1.58 7.08 -3.55
C LEU A 219 2.60 6.27 -2.73
N THR A 220 3.65 6.90 -2.20
CA THR A 220 4.68 6.22 -1.39
C THR A 220 4.19 5.82 0.00
N ILE A 221 3.05 6.37 0.44
CA ILE A 221 2.44 6.11 1.74
C ILE A 221 1.07 5.42 1.63
N THR A 222 0.62 5.07 0.40
CA THR A 222 -0.54 4.19 0.21
C THR A 222 -0.29 2.84 0.87
N GLY A 223 -1.35 2.22 1.38
CA GLY A 223 -1.24 1.00 2.17
C GLY A 223 -0.88 1.21 3.65
N ALA A 224 -0.61 2.45 4.09
CA ALA A 224 -0.35 2.73 5.50
C ALA A 224 -1.59 2.48 6.38
N GLU A 225 -2.79 2.58 5.83
CA GLU A 225 -4.05 2.27 6.50
C GLU A 225 -4.18 0.79 6.86
N ALA A 226 -3.57 -0.11 6.08
CA ALA A 226 -3.55 -1.54 6.36
C ALA A 226 -2.88 -1.86 7.71
N LEU A 227 -1.87 -1.04 8.13
CA LEU A 227 -1.24 -1.20 9.44
C LEU A 227 -2.27 -1.12 10.58
N TYR A 228 -3.27 -0.27 10.41
CA TYR A 228 -4.31 -0.07 11.41
C TYR A 228 -5.51 -1.02 11.19
N ALA A 229 -5.90 -1.26 9.94
CA ALA A 229 -7.02 -2.15 9.61
C ALA A 229 -6.76 -3.59 10.05
N ASP A 230 -5.55 -4.12 9.79
CA ASP A 230 -5.19 -5.51 10.10
C ASP A 230 -4.59 -5.70 11.51
N MET A 231 -4.60 -4.66 12.33
CA MET A 231 -4.06 -4.70 13.69
C MET A 231 -4.73 -5.80 14.53
N GLY A 232 -6.03 -6.04 14.35
CA GLY A 232 -6.77 -7.06 15.07
C GLY A 232 -6.32 -8.48 14.75
N HIS A 233 -5.81 -8.72 13.54
CA HIS A 233 -5.39 -10.06 13.10
C HIS A 233 -3.96 -10.42 13.50
N VAL A 234 -3.03 -9.46 13.44
CA VAL A 234 -1.59 -9.69 13.60
C VAL A 234 -1.05 -9.15 14.92
N GLY A 235 -1.70 -8.15 15.48
CA GLY A 235 -1.31 -7.46 16.70
C GLY A 235 -0.30 -6.33 16.47
N ALA A 236 -0.54 -5.19 17.12
CA ALA A 236 0.31 -4.00 17.01
C ALA A 236 1.81 -4.23 17.28
N PRO A 237 2.23 -5.07 18.25
CA PRO A 237 3.67 -5.31 18.49
C PRO A 237 4.37 -6.00 17.33
N SER A 238 3.69 -6.93 16.63
CA SER A 238 4.26 -7.65 15.47
C SER A 238 4.40 -6.72 14.27
N ILE A 239 3.40 -5.87 14.04
CA ILE A 239 3.43 -4.85 12.98
C ILE A 239 4.57 -3.87 13.22
N ARG A 240 4.73 -3.33 14.44
CA ARG A 240 5.83 -2.42 14.78
C ARG A 240 7.20 -3.05 14.60
N LEU A 241 7.36 -4.32 15.00
CA LEU A 241 8.63 -5.04 14.82
C LEU A 241 8.98 -5.20 13.33
N ALA A 242 8.02 -5.63 12.51
CA ALA A 242 8.24 -5.79 11.07
C ALA A 242 8.53 -4.44 10.40
N TRP A 243 7.79 -3.39 10.78
CA TRP A 243 7.96 -2.05 10.23
C TRP A 243 9.37 -1.50 10.49
N PHE A 244 9.75 -1.35 11.75
CA PHE A 244 11.04 -0.74 12.11
C PHE A 244 12.24 -1.67 11.87
N GLY A 245 12.05 -3.00 11.94
CA GLY A 245 13.13 -3.96 11.78
C GLY A 245 13.50 -4.27 10.33
N LEU A 246 12.54 -4.21 9.40
CA LEU A 246 12.78 -4.62 8.02
C LEU A 246 12.18 -3.63 7.01
N VAL A 247 10.88 -3.36 7.09
CA VAL A 247 10.16 -2.66 6.01
C VAL A 247 10.66 -1.25 5.81
N LEU A 248 10.65 -0.43 6.86
CA LEU A 248 11.09 0.96 6.80
C LEU A 248 12.53 1.11 6.32
N PRO A 249 13.53 0.41 6.88
CA PRO A 249 14.90 0.51 6.39
C PRO A 249 15.03 0.14 4.91
N CYS A 250 14.40 -0.95 4.48
CA CYS A 250 14.48 -1.41 3.10
C CYS A 250 13.84 -0.42 2.12
N LEU A 251 12.67 0.15 2.48
CA LEU A 251 12.00 1.17 1.67
C LEU A 251 12.86 2.44 1.54
N LEU A 252 13.39 2.94 2.65
CA LEU A 252 14.22 4.16 2.64
C LEU A 252 15.50 3.96 1.83
N ILE A 253 16.17 2.82 1.98
CA ILE A 253 17.35 2.46 1.18
C ILE A 253 16.98 2.42 -0.31
N ASN A 254 15.84 1.85 -0.66
CA ASN A 254 15.41 1.77 -2.05
C ASN A 254 15.12 3.16 -2.64
N TYR A 255 14.34 4.00 -1.97
CA TYR A 255 14.05 5.36 -2.46
C TYR A 255 15.32 6.23 -2.58
N LEU A 256 16.22 6.15 -1.60
CA LEU A 256 17.53 6.81 -1.69
C LEU A 256 18.34 6.25 -2.87
N GLY A 257 18.32 4.94 -3.10
CA GLY A 257 18.99 4.29 -4.22
C GLY A 257 18.44 4.74 -5.57
N GLN A 258 17.11 4.81 -5.71
CA GLN A 258 16.47 5.34 -6.92
C GLN A 258 16.87 6.80 -7.16
N GLY A 259 16.85 7.63 -6.12
CA GLY A 259 17.30 9.02 -6.21
C GLY A 259 18.77 9.15 -6.62
N ALA A 260 19.65 8.34 -6.04
CA ALA A 260 21.08 8.29 -6.39
C ALA A 260 21.30 7.86 -7.84
N MET A 261 20.53 6.88 -8.31
CA MET A 261 20.57 6.41 -9.69
C MET A 261 20.13 7.51 -10.66
N ILE A 262 19.03 8.21 -10.38
CA ILE A 262 18.53 9.31 -11.22
C ILE A 262 19.55 10.46 -11.28
N LEU A 263 20.25 10.77 -10.18
CA LEU A 263 21.33 11.77 -10.18
C LEU A 263 22.50 11.37 -11.09
N SER A 264 22.76 10.05 -11.23
CA SER A 264 23.81 9.51 -12.09
C SER A 264 23.37 9.44 -13.55
N HIS A 265 22.12 9.07 -13.78
CA HIS A 265 21.52 8.80 -15.09
C HIS A 265 20.17 9.49 -15.20
N PRO A 266 20.15 10.82 -15.50
CA PRO A 266 18.90 11.59 -15.59
C PRO A 266 17.92 11.10 -16.64
N ASP A 267 18.40 10.34 -17.63
CA ASP A 267 17.57 9.78 -18.71
C ASP A 267 16.82 8.50 -18.30
N TRP A 268 17.10 7.96 -17.10
CA TRP A 268 16.51 6.70 -16.62
C TRP A 268 15.24 6.88 -15.76
N ILE A 269 14.54 7.99 -15.97
CA ILE A 269 13.34 8.35 -15.21
C ILE A 269 12.08 7.59 -15.63
N ASP A 270 12.07 6.97 -16.81
CA ASP A 270 10.90 6.23 -17.34
C ASP A 270 10.58 5.00 -16.49
N ASN A 271 11.60 4.33 -15.95
CA ASN A 271 11.43 3.14 -15.12
C ASN A 271 12.56 3.02 -14.09
N PRO A 272 12.65 3.96 -13.12
CA PRO A 272 13.80 4.10 -12.25
C PRO A 272 14.05 2.85 -11.40
N PHE A 273 12.99 2.15 -10.99
CA PHE A 273 13.13 0.98 -10.15
C PHE A 273 13.85 -0.18 -10.85
N PHE A 274 13.39 -0.59 -12.04
CA PHE A 274 13.97 -1.74 -12.73
C PHE A 274 15.34 -1.43 -13.33
N ARG A 275 15.62 -0.16 -13.68
CA ARG A 275 16.94 0.26 -14.17
C ARG A 275 18.04 0.28 -13.08
N MET A 276 17.69 0.14 -11.81
CA MET A 276 18.70 -0.09 -10.75
C MET A 276 19.34 -1.47 -10.83
N ALA A 277 18.65 -2.43 -11.44
CA ALA A 277 19.14 -3.81 -11.55
C ALA A 277 20.12 -3.98 -12.71
N PRO A 278 21.12 -4.85 -12.57
CA PRO A 278 21.94 -5.26 -13.72
C PRO A 278 21.08 -6.10 -14.69
N ASP A 279 21.44 -6.09 -16.00
CA ASP A 279 20.64 -6.71 -17.07
C ASP A 279 20.26 -8.16 -16.81
N TRP A 280 21.17 -8.97 -16.26
CA TRP A 280 20.90 -10.36 -15.91
C TRP A 280 19.86 -10.55 -14.81
N ALA A 281 19.66 -9.56 -13.96
CA ALA A 281 18.75 -9.62 -12.83
C ALA A 281 17.36 -9.08 -13.16
N THR A 282 17.13 -8.45 -14.31
CA THR A 282 15.85 -7.83 -14.68
C THR A 282 14.71 -8.85 -14.69
N ILE A 283 14.88 -10.02 -15.30
CA ILE A 283 13.81 -11.06 -15.35
C ILE A 283 13.51 -11.64 -13.96
N PRO A 284 14.50 -12.08 -13.15
CA PRO A 284 14.26 -12.46 -11.75
C PRO A 284 13.57 -11.35 -10.93
N LEU A 285 13.96 -10.08 -11.13
CA LEU A 285 13.38 -8.93 -10.44
C LEU A 285 11.91 -8.73 -10.83
N VAL A 286 11.57 -8.79 -12.12
CA VAL A 286 10.17 -8.73 -12.59
C VAL A 286 9.35 -9.86 -11.99
N THR A 287 9.91 -11.06 -11.90
CA THR A 287 9.22 -12.21 -11.33
C THR A 287 8.89 -12.00 -9.86
N ILE A 288 9.85 -11.57 -9.04
CA ILE A 288 9.61 -11.34 -7.61
C ILE A 288 8.72 -10.12 -7.40
N ALA A 289 8.85 -9.05 -8.20
CA ALA A 289 7.98 -7.88 -8.18
C ALA A 289 6.51 -8.27 -8.48
N THR A 290 6.30 -9.09 -9.52
CA THR A 290 4.95 -9.60 -9.86
C THR A 290 4.38 -10.45 -8.73
N MET A 291 5.16 -11.32 -8.10
CA MET A 291 4.69 -12.07 -6.93
C MET A 291 4.33 -11.15 -5.77
N ALA A 292 5.15 -10.14 -5.49
CA ALA A 292 4.89 -9.17 -4.43
C ALA A 292 3.62 -8.36 -4.71
N THR A 293 3.40 -7.91 -5.95
CA THR A 293 2.19 -7.16 -6.33
C THR A 293 0.92 -8.01 -6.32
N VAL A 294 1.01 -9.29 -6.65
CA VAL A 294 -0.11 -10.24 -6.49
C VAL A 294 -0.48 -10.40 -5.01
N ILE A 295 0.52 -10.52 -4.12
CA ILE A 295 0.30 -10.59 -2.67
C ILE A 295 -0.32 -9.28 -2.15
N ALA A 296 0.23 -8.14 -2.54
CA ALA A 296 -0.30 -6.83 -2.19
C ALA A 296 -1.76 -6.66 -2.64
N SER A 297 -2.05 -6.99 -3.89
CA SER A 297 -3.41 -6.95 -4.44
C SER A 297 -4.38 -7.84 -3.65
N GLN A 298 -3.94 -9.04 -3.28
CA GLN A 298 -4.73 -9.95 -2.45
C GLN A 298 -5.05 -9.35 -1.08
N ALA A 299 -4.08 -8.71 -0.43
CA ALA A 299 -4.26 -8.07 0.87
C ALA A 299 -5.26 -6.91 0.80
N VAL A 300 -5.11 -6.01 -0.19
CA VAL A 300 -6.01 -4.87 -0.41
C VAL A 300 -7.46 -5.32 -0.67
N ILE A 301 -7.64 -6.33 -1.54
CA ILE A 301 -8.97 -6.87 -1.84
C ILE A 301 -9.60 -7.49 -0.59
N SER A 302 -8.83 -8.25 0.20
CA SER A 302 -9.31 -8.83 1.46
C SER A 302 -9.69 -7.75 2.48
N GLY A 303 -8.91 -6.67 2.56
CA GLY A 303 -9.21 -5.50 3.38
C GLY A 303 -10.54 -4.82 2.99
N ALA A 304 -10.80 -4.67 1.67
CA ALA A 304 -12.06 -4.14 1.18
C ALA A 304 -13.27 -5.00 1.57
N PHE A 305 -13.13 -6.32 1.54
CA PHE A 305 -14.18 -7.23 2.02
C PHE A 305 -14.38 -7.14 3.54
N SER A 306 -13.32 -7.07 4.32
CA SER A 306 -13.41 -6.89 5.78
C SER A 306 -14.11 -5.59 6.14
N MET A 307 -13.77 -4.49 5.47
CA MET A 307 -14.45 -3.20 5.63
C MET A 307 -15.94 -3.27 5.25
N SER A 308 -16.27 -3.99 4.18
CA SER A 308 -17.69 -4.18 3.78
C SER A 308 -18.49 -4.92 4.85
N SER A 309 -17.87 -5.93 5.50
CA SER A 309 -18.48 -6.64 6.64
C SER A 309 -18.74 -5.72 7.81
N GLU A 310 -17.76 -4.90 8.17
CA GLU A 310 -17.87 -3.94 9.26
C GLU A 310 -18.90 -2.86 8.95
N ALA A 311 -18.93 -2.33 7.74
CA ALA A 311 -19.93 -1.38 7.28
C ALA A 311 -21.36 -1.95 7.35
N ALA A 312 -21.55 -3.23 7.01
CA ALA A 312 -22.83 -3.90 7.13
C ALA A 312 -23.25 -4.11 8.59
N ARG A 313 -22.28 -4.44 9.50
CA ARG A 313 -22.53 -4.53 10.95
C ARG A 313 -22.95 -3.18 11.56
N LEU A 314 -22.36 -2.10 11.07
CA LEU A 314 -22.68 -0.73 11.49
C LEU A 314 -23.98 -0.18 10.84
N GLY A 315 -24.64 -0.95 9.97
CA GLY A 315 -25.86 -0.53 9.28
C GLY A 315 -25.65 0.49 8.17
N LEU A 316 -24.42 0.69 7.71
CA LEU A 316 -24.06 1.59 6.60
C LEU A 316 -24.27 0.93 5.24
N LEU A 317 -24.20 -0.39 5.18
CA LEU A 317 -24.51 -1.21 4.02
C LEU A 317 -25.65 -2.20 4.32
N PRO A 318 -26.41 -2.63 3.30
CA PRO A 318 -27.36 -3.71 3.47
C PRO A 318 -26.66 -4.99 3.89
N ARG A 319 -27.37 -5.88 4.61
CA ARG A 319 -26.81 -7.17 5.02
C ARG A 319 -26.49 -8.01 3.79
N LEU A 320 -25.22 -8.23 3.55
CA LEU A 320 -24.70 -9.07 2.49
C LEU A 320 -24.46 -10.48 3.04
N GLY A 321 -24.75 -11.51 2.24
CA GLY A 321 -24.40 -12.88 2.60
C GLY A 321 -22.87 -13.03 2.65
N VAL A 322 -22.33 -13.30 3.83
CA VAL A 322 -20.88 -13.47 4.05
C VAL A 322 -20.53 -14.95 4.02
N ARG A 323 -19.60 -15.33 3.15
CA ARG A 323 -19.03 -16.67 3.13
C ARG A 323 -17.57 -16.61 3.54
N HIS A 324 -17.23 -17.22 4.67
CA HIS A 324 -15.84 -17.38 5.09
C HIS A 324 -15.15 -18.43 4.21
N THR A 325 -14.05 -18.08 3.58
CA THR A 325 -13.25 -18.96 2.71
C THR A 325 -12.09 -19.61 3.45
N SER A 326 -11.76 -19.13 4.67
CA SER A 326 -10.76 -19.71 5.57
C SER A 326 -11.26 -19.71 7.02
N LYS A 327 -10.80 -20.69 7.81
CA LYS A 327 -11.07 -20.75 9.25
C LYS A 327 -10.14 -19.91 10.11
N SER A 328 -8.96 -19.54 9.58
CA SER A 328 -7.88 -18.87 10.31
C SER A 328 -7.56 -17.47 9.80
N GLU A 329 -7.92 -17.16 8.57
CA GLU A 329 -7.70 -15.85 7.95
C GLU A 329 -9.03 -15.27 7.50
N GLY A 330 -9.27 -13.99 7.78
CA GLY A 330 -10.53 -13.30 7.53
C GLY A 330 -10.89 -13.10 6.05
N CYS A 331 -10.57 -14.06 5.17
CA CYS A 331 -10.97 -14.04 3.77
C CYS A 331 -12.50 -14.21 3.69
N LEU A 332 -13.16 -13.12 3.33
CA LEU A 332 -14.60 -13.04 3.15
C LEU A 332 -14.95 -12.94 1.67
N LEU A 333 -15.82 -13.81 1.20
CA LEU A 333 -16.47 -13.68 -0.11
C LEU A 333 -17.93 -13.23 0.10
N TYR A 334 -18.29 -12.13 -0.55
CA TYR A 334 -19.67 -11.65 -0.54
C TYR A 334 -20.45 -12.25 -1.69
N THR A 335 -21.63 -12.82 -1.36
CA THR A 335 -22.63 -13.17 -2.35
C THR A 335 -23.71 -12.11 -2.34
N SER A 336 -24.28 -11.76 -3.49
CA SER A 336 -25.50 -10.94 -3.57
C SER A 336 -26.57 -11.50 -2.63
N PRO A 337 -27.31 -10.68 -1.90
CA PRO A 337 -28.43 -11.15 -1.09
C PRO A 337 -29.39 -11.90 -2.01
N SER A 338 -29.68 -13.15 -1.66
CA SER A 338 -30.72 -13.90 -2.33
C SER A 338 -32.06 -13.21 -2.06
N PRO A 339 -33.00 -13.18 -3.04
CA PRO A 339 -34.36 -12.68 -2.78
C PRO A 339 -35.07 -13.37 -1.57
N ARG A 340 -34.62 -14.58 -1.19
CA ARG A 340 -35.10 -15.31 0.00
C ARG A 340 -34.59 -14.70 1.30
N ASP A 341 -33.42 -14.08 1.33
CA ASP A 341 -32.89 -13.44 2.55
C ASP A 341 -33.65 -12.15 2.89
N ALA A 342 -34.18 -11.46 1.88
CA ALA A 342 -35.02 -10.27 2.04
C ALA A 342 -36.41 -10.60 2.65
N THR A 343 -36.89 -11.81 2.49
CA THR A 343 -38.19 -12.24 3.06
C THR A 343 -38.07 -12.72 4.51
N LEU A 344 -36.94 -13.32 4.90
CA LEU A 344 -36.69 -13.75 6.29
C LEU A 344 -36.48 -12.58 7.27
N SER A 345 -36.00 -11.39 6.77
CA SER A 345 -35.86 -10.20 7.60
C SER A 345 -37.17 -9.47 7.91
N ARG A 346 -38.28 -9.90 7.31
CA ARG A 346 -39.64 -9.32 7.51
C ARG A 346 -40.54 -10.12 8.44
N MET A 347 -40.07 -11.24 8.99
CA MET A 347 -40.87 -11.94 10.03
C MET A 347 -40.74 -11.17 11.34
N PRO A 348 -41.88 -10.67 11.91
CA PRO A 348 -41.84 -10.11 13.24
C PRO A 348 -41.51 -11.25 14.22
N SER A 349 -40.57 -10.99 15.14
CA SER A 349 -40.35 -11.87 16.30
C SER A 349 -41.61 -11.88 17.14
N SER A 350 -42.51 -12.79 16.85
CA SER A 350 -43.65 -13.07 17.71
C SER A 350 -43.32 -14.22 18.60
N ALA A 351 -43.33 -13.92 19.88
CA ALA A 351 -43.41 -14.65 21.15
C ALA A 351 -42.10 -14.72 21.92
#